data_678be988ca5d6f5f40d95e560493c858
#
_entry.id   678be988ca5d6f5f40d95e560493c858
#
_cell.length_a   1.000
_cell.length_b   1.000
_cell.length_c   1.000
_cell.angle_alpha   90.00
_cell.angle_beta   90.00
_cell.angle_gamma   90.00
#
_symmetry.space_group_name_H-M   'P 1'
#
loop_
_entity.id
_entity.type
_entity.pdbx_description
1 polymer ?
#
loop_
_entity_poly.entity_id
_entity_poly.type
_entity_poly.pdbx_seq_one_letter_code
_entity_poly.pdbx_strand_id
1 'polypeptide(L)'
;MKNLLVCLLCACSFLSYAQIKSPADFLGYQVGTRVTPHWKILAYYDHIAEQVPNQVKSEAYGTSVEGRPMRVYYVSSPSNISKLEDIRNNNLRLAHAVEGTGQTNIPAIIWMSNNVHGNETSSAEASMMTLYELVNPANTKAKAWLDKSLIIID
;
A
#
# COMPACT_ATOMS: atom_id res chain seq x y z
N MET A 1 36.54 24.61 17.24
CA MET A 1 36.56 23.73 16.05
C MET A 1 36.14 22.28 16.33
N LYS A 2 36.59 21.62 17.41
CA LYS A 2 36.17 20.23 17.74
C LYS A 2 34.66 20.05 17.94
N ASN A 3 33.98 21.01 18.59
CA ASN A 3 32.54 20.92 18.85
C ASN A 3 31.66 21.14 17.58
N LEU A 4 32.19 21.89 16.59
CA LEU A 4 31.52 22.09 15.31
C LEU A 4 31.50 20.80 14.44
N LEU A 5 32.62 20.04 14.52
CA LEU A 5 32.76 18.77 13.81
C LEU A 5 31.80 17.68 14.37
N VAL A 6 31.60 17.66 15.69
CA VAL A 6 30.69 16.72 16.37
C VAL A 6 29.21 17.04 15.99
N CYS A 7 28.83 18.31 15.93
CA CYS A 7 27.49 18.72 15.48
C CYS A 7 27.24 18.36 14.01
N LEU A 8 28.24 18.45 13.15
CA LEU A 8 28.11 18.08 11.73
C LEU A 8 27.96 16.57 11.54
N LEU A 9 28.67 15.77 12.33
CA LEU A 9 28.53 14.30 12.35
C LEU A 9 27.16 13.84 12.86
N CYS A 10 26.61 14.50 13.89
CA CYS A 10 25.26 14.21 14.38
C CYS A 10 24.16 14.58 13.37
N ALA A 11 24.34 15.65 12.58
CA ALA A 11 23.36 16.06 11.57
C ALA A 11 23.28 15.10 10.38
N CYS A 12 24.34 14.38 10.05
CA CYS A 12 24.36 13.39 8.97
C CYS A 12 23.63 12.07 9.30
N SER A 13 23.32 11.82 10.58
CA SER A 13 22.73 10.55 11.02
C SER A 13 21.22 10.43 10.76
N PHE A 14 20.54 11.49 10.31
CA PHE A 14 19.08 11.53 10.17
C PHE A 14 18.55 11.33 8.73
N LEU A 15 19.41 11.05 7.76
CA LEU A 15 19.01 10.83 6.37
C LEU A 15 18.97 9.34 5.98
N SER A 16 18.78 8.44 6.94
CA SER A 16 18.47 7.05 6.62
C SER A 16 17.00 6.96 6.21
N TYR A 17 16.69 7.30 4.97
CA TYR A 17 15.43 6.86 4.38
C TYR A 17 15.43 5.33 4.41
N ALA A 18 14.60 4.74 5.25
CA ALA A 18 14.39 3.30 5.22
C ALA A 18 13.94 2.93 3.81
N GLN A 19 14.84 2.31 3.04
CA GLN A 19 14.54 1.90 1.68
C GLN A 19 13.51 0.79 1.73
N ILE A 20 12.37 0.97 1.04
CA ILE A 20 11.35 -0.06 0.92
C ILE A 20 11.99 -1.30 0.31
N LYS A 21 11.88 -2.43 1.00
CA LYS A 21 12.39 -3.70 0.48
C LYS A 21 11.55 -4.18 -0.68
N SER A 22 12.20 -4.67 -1.73
CA SER A 22 11.50 -5.43 -2.76
C SER A 22 10.90 -6.71 -2.18
N PRO A 23 9.88 -7.31 -2.82
CA PRO A 23 9.35 -8.60 -2.38
C PRO A 23 10.43 -9.67 -2.24
N ALA A 24 11.37 -9.75 -3.18
CA ALA A 24 12.45 -10.71 -3.14
C ALA A 24 13.40 -10.49 -1.96
N ASP A 25 13.76 -9.25 -1.66
CA ASP A 25 14.64 -8.90 -0.52
C ASP A 25 13.94 -9.18 0.82
N PHE A 26 12.62 -8.95 0.90
CA PHE A 26 11.85 -9.23 2.10
C PHE A 26 11.66 -10.73 2.33
N LEU A 27 11.35 -11.46 1.26
CA LEU A 27 11.07 -12.90 1.31
C LEU A 27 12.34 -13.75 1.49
N GLY A 28 13.48 -13.26 0.99
CA GLY A 28 14.74 -14.02 0.90
C GLY A 28 14.77 -15.03 -0.26
N TYR A 29 13.86 -14.91 -1.22
CA TYR A 29 13.82 -15.69 -2.46
C TYR A 29 13.07 -14.94 -3.55
N GLN A 30 13.31 -15.32 -4.81
CA GLN A 30 12.63 -14.73 -5.96
C GLN A 30 11.15 -15.11 -5.99
N VAL A 31 10.29 -14.12 -6.21
CA VAL A 31 8.84 -14.30 -6.44
C VAL A 31 8.64 -15.25 -7.63
N GLY A 32 7.70 -16.18 -7.50
CA GLY A 32 7.40 -17.18 -8.53
C GLY A 32 8.25 -18.46 -8.44
N THR A 33 9.25 -18.53 -7.54
CA THR A 33 10.07 -19.76 -7.39
C THR A 33 9.47 -20.78 -6.44
N ARG A 34 8.54 -20.35 -5.60
CA ARG A 34 7.77 -21.19 -4.66
C ARG A 34 6.51 -20.47 -4.23
N VAL A 35 5.51 -21.20 -3.75
CA VAL A 35 4.31 -20.59 -3.19
C VAL A 35 4.65 -19.83 -1.91
N THR A 36 4.29 -18.55 -1.86
CA THR A 36 4.41 -17.72 -0.66
C THR A 36 3.16 -17.89 0.23
N PRO A 37 3.30 -18.32 1.50
CA PRO A 37 2.16 -18.48 2.39
C PRO A 37 1.44 -17.14 2.66
N HIS A 38 0.12 -17.19 2.83
CA HIS A 38 -0.73 -16.02 3.09
C HIS A 38 -0.19 -15.10 4.20
N TRP A 39 0.20 -15.66 5.35
CA TRP A 39 0.73 -14.85 6.45
C TRP A 39 2.00 -14.07 6.08
N LYS A 40 2.80 -14.60 5.15
CA LYS A 40 4.03 -13.95 4.70
C LYS A 40 3.74 -12.84 3.69
N ILE A 41 2.68 -13.00 2.90
CA ILE A 41 2.15 -11.96 2.01
C ILE A 41 1.64 -10.79 2.86
N LEU A 42 0.80 -11.05 3.86
CA LEU A 42 0.32 -10.01 4.78
C LEU A 42 1.48 -9.32 5.51
N ALA A 43 2.48 -10.07 5.98
CA ALA A 43 3.65 -9.48 6.64
C ALA A 43 4.42 -8.54 5.71
N TYR A 44 4.51 -8.84 4.41
CA TYR A 44 5.10 -7.93 3.44
C TYR A 44 4.26 -6.66 3.25
N TYR A 45 2.95 -6.79 3.15
CA TYR A 45 2.04 -5.66 3.01
C TYR A 45 2.07 -4.75 4.23
N ASP A 46 2.06 -5.33 5.43
CA ASP A 46 2.19 -4.58 6.69
C ASP A 46 3.54 -3.86 6.76
N HIS A 47 4.64 -4.53 6.36
CA HIS A 47 5.95 -3.90 6.24
C HIS A 47 5.92 -2.66 5.34
N ILE A 48 5.30 -2.75 4.16
CA ILE A 48 5.18 -1.59 3.26
C ILE A 48 4.34 -0.48 3.91
N ALA A 49 3.21 -0.81 4.52
CA ALA A 49 2.36 0.18 5.20
C ALA A 49 3.09 0.90 6.35
N GLU A 50 3.97 0.20 7.08
CA GLU A 50 4.83 0.78 8.12
C GLU A 50 5.92 1.71 7.55
N GLN A 51 6.49 1.37 6.39
CA GLN A 51 7.55 2.16 5.76
C GLN A 51 7.03 3.44 5.09
N VAL A 52 5.82 3.40 4.53
CA VAL A 52 5.21 4.53 3.81
C VAL A 52 3.77 4.82 4.29
N PRO A 53 3.58 5.12 5.59
CA PRO A 53 2.25 5.25 6.21
C PRO A 53 1.42 6.41 5.66
N ASN A 54 2.04 7.33 4.96
CA ASN A 54 1.37 8.43 4.26
C ASN A 54 0.88 8.05 2.85
N GLN A 55 1.28 6.89 2.31
CA GLN A 55 0.84 6.39 1.00
C GLN A 55 0.05 5.09 1.09
N VAL A 56 0.24 4.31 2.16
CA VAL A 56 -0.43 3.03 2.36
C VAL A 56 -1.08 2.99 3.73
N LYS A 57 -2.38 2.67 3.76
CA LYS A 57 -3.11 2.34 4.99
C LYS A 57 -3.65 0.93 4.92
N SER A 58 -3.64 0.21 6.03
CA SER A 58 -4.26 -1.10 6.15
C SER A 58 -5.48 -1.06 7.06
N GLU A 59 -6.46 -1.89 6.75
CA GLU A 59 -7.67 -2.10 7.56
C GLU A 59 -8.01 -3.58 7.61
N ALA A 60 -8.28 -4.09 8.81
CA ALA A 60 -8.81 -5.43 9.00
C ALA A 60 -10.34 -5.36 8.86
N TYR A 61 -10.93 -6.15 7.97
CA TYR A 61 -12.38 -6.15 7.76
C TYR A 61 -13.05 -7.47 8.16
N GLY A 62 -12.27 -8.45 8.59
CA GLY A 62 -12.84 -9.70 9.06
C GLY A 62 -11.81 -10.81 9.25
N THR A 63 -12.36 -12.01 9.40
CA THR A 63 -11.61 -13.25 9.54
C THR A 63 -12.27 -14.31 8.67
N SER A 64 -11.47 -15.07 7.92
CA SER A 64 -11.98 -16.15 7.09
C SER A 64 -12.53 -17.30 7.93
N VAL A 65 -13.23 -18.25 7.28
CA VAL A 65 -13.77 -19.45 7.93
C VAL A 65 -12.65 -20.29 8.61
N GLU A 66 -11.43 -20.22 8.10
CA GLU A 66 -10.27 -20.91 8.67
C GLU A 66 -9.54 -20.07 9.75
N GLY A 67 -10.11 -18.94 10.19
CA GLY A 67 -9.49 -18.08 11.19
C GLY A 67 -8.36 -17.18 10.66
N ARG A 68 -8.19 -17.04 9.35
CA ARG A 68 -7.16 -16.18 8.77
C ARG A 68 -7.63 -14.73 8.75
N PRO A 69 -6.78 -13.75 9.12
CA PRO A 69 -7.15 -12.34 9.04
C PRO A 69 -7.39 -11.92 7.57
N MET A 70 -8.45 -11.13 7.37
CA MET A 70 -8.79 -10.53 6.08
C MET A 70 -8.52 -9.03 6.18
N ARG A 71 -7.72 -8.50 5.26
CA ARG A 71 -7.26 -7.12 5.26
C ARG A 71 -7.34 -6.51 3.89
N VAL A 72 -7.64 -5.22 3.86
CA VAL A 72 -7.49 -4.37 2.67
C VAL A 72 -6.39 -3.35 2.88
N TYR A 73 -5.74 -2.96 1.79
CA TYR A 73 -4.70 -1.95 1.78
C TYR A 73 -5.07 -0.85 0.78
N TYR A 74 -5.17 0.36 1.30
CA TYR A 74 -5.46 1.57 0.54
C TYR A 74 -4.14 2.19 0.09
N VAL A 75 -3.93 2.31 -1.21
CA VAL A 75 -2.70 2.82 -1.80
C VAL A 75 -3.01 4.04 -2.65
N SER A 76 -2.42 5.19 -2.32
CA SER A 76 -2.63 6.44 -3.05
C SER A 76 -1.53 7.46 -2.74
N SER A 77 -1.64 8.67 -3.33
CA SER A 77 -0.78 9.79 -2.93
C SER A 77 -1.07 10.23 -1.49
N PRO A 78 -0.11 10.86 -0.79
CA PRO A 78 -0.30 11.35 0.57
C PRO A 78 -1.52 12.27 0.73
N SER A 79 -1.81 13.10 -0.27
CA SER A 79 -2.95 13.99 -0.27
C SER A 79 -4.28 13.25 -0.33
N ASN A 80 -4.35 12.12 -1.03
CA ASN A 80 -5.55 11.28 -1.10
C ASN A 80 -5.71 10.43 0.16
N ILE A 81 -4.63 9.84 0.67
CA ILE A 81 -4.66 9.05 1.92
C ILE A 81 -5.13 9.89 3.11
N SER A 82 -4.74 11.17 3.17
CA SER A 82 -5.20 12.08 4.23
C SER A 82 -6.71 12.38 4.16
N LYS A 83 -7.37 12.13 3.01
CA LYS A 83 -8.79 12.38 2.74
C LYS A 83 -9.57 11.10 2.46
N LEU A 84 -9.09 9.96 2.93
CA LEU A 84 -9.67 8.66 2.60
C LEU A 84 -11.17 8.57 2.88
N GLU A 85 -11.61 9.06 4.05
CA GLU A 85 -13.02 9.09 4.43
C GLU A 85 -13.87 10.05 3.56
N ASP A 86 -13.31 11.18 3.16
CA ASP A 86 -14.01 12.11 2.26
C ASP A 86 -14.21 11.47 0.89
N ILE A 87 -13.18 10.77 0.37
CA ILE A 87 -13.26 10.04 -0.91
C ILE A 87 -14.31 8.94 -0.81
N ARG A 88 -14.31 8.16 0.27
CA ARG A 88 -15.29 7.10 0.53
C ARG A 88 -16.71 7.66 0.56
N ASN A 89 -16.94 8.68 1.40
CA ASN A 89 -18.28 9.28 1.57
C ASN A 89 -18.79 9.93 0.28
N ASN A 90 -17.89 10.54 -0.50
CA ASN A 90 -18.25 11.09 -1.80
C ASN A 90 -18.63 9.99 -2.81
N ASN A 91 -17.89 8.88 -2.81
CA ASN A 91 -18.24 7.73 -3.66
C ASN A 91 -19.62 7.13 -3.30
N LEU A 92 -19.94 7.05 -1.99
CA LEU A 92 -21.26 6.59 -1.55
C LEU A 92 -22.39 7.52 -2.01
N ARG A 93 -22.16 8.85 -2.05
CA ARG A 93 -23.11 9.82 -2.61
C ARG A 93 -23.28 9.65 -4.12
N LEU A 94 -22.17 9.48 -4.85
CA LEU A 94 -22.21 9.22 -6.30
C LEU A 94 -22.96 7.93 -6.65
N ALA A 95 -22.80 6.90 -5.79
CA ALA A 95 -23.52 5.64 -5.92
C ALA A 95 -24.98 5.69 -5.40
N HIS A 96 -25.46 6.85 -4.93
CA HIS A 96 -26.78 7.01 -4.28
C HIS A 96 -27.00 6.07 -3.08
N ALA A 97 -25.94 5.63 -2.43
CA ALA A 97 -26.00 4.77 -1.24
C ALA A 97 -26.25 5.57 0.05
N VAL A 98 -25.97 6.89 0.02
CA VAL A 98 -26.26 7.83 1.09
C VAL A 98 -26.78 9.14 0.50
N GLU A 99 -27.50 9.94 1.30
CA GLU A 99 -28.02 11.24 0.89
C GLU A 99 -26.92 12.26 0.59
N GLY A 100 -27.22 13.21 -0.29
CA GLY A 100 -26.37 14.32 -0.68
C GLY A 100 -25.86 14.23 -2.12
N THR A 101 -25.20 15.31 -2.55
CA THR A 101 -24.66 15.41 -3.91
C THR A 101 -23.20 14.98 -3.91
N GLY A 102 -22.84 14.02 -4.75
CA GLY A 102 -21.46 13.60 -4.96
C GLY A 102 -20.74 14.54 -5.94
N GLN A 103 -19.44 14.76 -5.71
CA GLN A 103 -18.54 15.49 -6.61
C GLN A 103 -17.88 14.53 -7.59
N THR A 104 -17.80 14.91 -8.86
CA THR A 104 -17.21 14.07 -9.92
C THR A 104 -15.67 14.25 -10.07
N ASN A 105 -15.12 15.32 -9.50
CA ASN A 105 -13.66 15.57 -9.54
C ASN A 105 -12.97 14.95 -8.31
N ILE A 106 -13.01 13.64 -8.22
CA ILE A 106 -12.38 12.85 -7.16
C ILE A 106 -11.41 11.83 -7.77
N PRO A 107 -10.45 11.29 -7.01
CA PRO A 107 -9.65 10.15 -7.46
C PRO A 107 -10.53 8.96 -7.86
N ALA A 108 -10.17 8.30 -8.95
CA ALA A 108 -10.82 7.05 -9.33
C ALA A 108 -10.53 5.97 -8.29
N ILE A 109 -11.55 5.23 -7.87
CA ILE A 109 -11.38 4.09 -6.96
C ILE A 109 -11.19 2.82 -7.80
N ILE A 110 -10.07 2.13 -7.60
CA ILE A 110 -9.72 0.90 -8.30
C ILE A 110 -9.60 -0.21 -7.26
N TRP A 111 -10.48 -1.20 -7.35
CA TRP A 111 -10.42 -2.38 -6.49
C TRP A 111 -9.68 -3.51 -7.19
N MET A 112 -8.61 -3.98 -6.57
CA MET A 112 -7.80 -5.11 -7.03
C MET A 112 -8.00 -6.28 -6.07
N SER A 113 -8.91 -7.19 -6.44
CA SER A 113 -9.11 -8.44 -5.72
C SER A 113 -8.18 -9.50 -6.28
N ASN A 114 -7.32 -10.05 -5.43
CA ASN A 114 -6.32 -11.02 -5.81
C ASN A 114 -6.66 -12.39 -5.25
N ASN A 115 -6.27 -13.45 -5.97
CA ASN A 115 -6.39 -14.84 -5.51
C ASN A 115 -7.83 -15.25 -5.18
N VAL A 116 -8.80 -14.84 -5.99
CA VAL A 116 -10.23 -15.20 -5.87
C VAL A 116 -10.41 -16.71 -5.77
N HIS A 117 -9.58 -17.49 -6.47
CA HIS A 117 -9.50 -18.94 -6.33
C HIS A 117 -8.23 -19.32 -5.55
N GLY A 118 -8.38 -19.98 -4.40
CA GLY A 118 -7.30 -20.27 -3.46
C GLY A 118 -6.14 -21.12 -4.01
N ASN A 119 -6.34 -21.84 -5.13
CA ASN A 119 -5.33 -22.62 -5.82
C ASN A 119 -4.55 -21.83 -6.91
N GLU A 120 -4.91 -20.57 -7.16
CA GLU A 120 -4.27 -19.70 -8.15
C GLU A 120 -3.26 -18.76 -7.47
N THR A 121 -2.20 -19.31 -6.91
CA THR A 121 -1.28 -18.61 -6.00
C THR A 121 -0.45 -17.50 -6.66
N SER A 122 -0.35 -17.46 -7.99
CA SER A 122 0.47 -16.50 -8.72
C SER A 122 -0.01 -15.05 -8.56
N SER A 123 -1.33 -14.82 -8.47
CA SER A 123 -1.86 -13.46 -8.31
C SER A 123 -1.52 -12.84 -6.97
N ALA A 124 -1.51 -13.63 -5.89
CA ALA A 124 -1.10 -13.18 -4.56
C ALA A 124 0.37 -12.76 -4.52
N GLU A 125 1.25 -13.47 -5.21
CA GLU A 125 2.66 -13.08 -5.33
C GLU A 125 2.85 -11.86 -6.25
N ALA A 126 2.12 -11.80 -7.37
CA ALA A 126 2.14 -10.65 -8.28
C ALA A 126 1.64 -9.37 -7.59
N SER A 127 0.69 -9.49 -6.66
CA SER A 127 0.17 -8.35 -5.90
C SER A 127 1.23 -7.68 -5.03
N MET A 128 2.16 -8.45 -4.43
CA MET A 128 3.30 -7.88 -3.70
C MET A 128 4.21 -7.05 -4.61
N MET A 129 4.48 -7.53 -5.83
CA MET A 129 5.26 -6.78 -6.82
C MET A 129 4.53 -5.51 -7.25
N THR A 130 3.22 -5.60 -7.45
CA THR A 130 2.37 -4.46 -7.79
C THR A 130 2.40 -3.40 -6.69
N LEU A 131 2.22 -3.79 -5.42
CA LEU A 131 2.30 -2.87 -4.29
C LEU A 131 3.67 -2.18 -4.23
N TYR A 132 4.76 -2.95 -4.37
CA TYR A 132 6.11 -2.39 -4.41
C TYR A 132 6.27 -1.33 -5.49
N GLU A 133 5.87 -1.64 -6.73
CA GLU A 133 5.99 -0.71 -7.86
C GLU A 133 5.12 0.54 -7.69
N LEU A 134 3.95 0.42 -7.07
CA LEU A 134 3.08 1.56 -6.79
C LEU A 134 3.71 2.57 -5.82
N VAL A 135 4.47 2.09 -4.84
CA VAL A 135 5.08 2.95 -3.80
C VAL A 135 6.57 3.21 -4.01
N ASN A 136 7.18 2.61 -5.03
CA ASN A 136 8.59 2.79 -5.37
C ASN A 136 8.85 4.25 -5.79
N PRO A 137 9.66 5.03 -5.06
CA PRO A 137 9.89 6.45 -5.36
C PRO A 137 10.56 6.68 -6.72
N ALA A 138 11.23 5.68 -7.28
CA ALA A 138 11.81 5.74 -8.61
C ALA A 138 10.78 5.56 -9.73
N ASN A 139 9.58 5.03 -9.42
CA ASN A 139 8.51 4.83 -10.39
C ASN A 139 7.64 6.08 -10.53
N THR A 140 8.08 7.03 -11.36
CA THR A 140 7.36 8.31 -11.58
C THR A 140 6.00 8.12 -12.23
N LYS A 141 5.79 7.04 -13.00
CA LYS A 141 4.48 6.70 -13.57
C LYS A 141 3.48 6.33 -12.49
N ALA A 142 3.87 5.44 -11.57
CA ALA A 142 3.02 5.03 -10.45
C ALA A 142 2.62 6.24 -9.61
N LYS A 143 3.56 7.14 -9.30
CA LYS A 143 3.28 8.39 -8.59
C LYS A 143 2.19 9.21 -9.29
N ALA A 144 2.29 9.41 -10.61
CA ALA A 144 1.31 10.16 -11.39
C ALA A 144 -0.09 9.48 -11.41
N TRP A 145 -0.14 8.15 -11.36
CA TRP A 145 -1.41 7.40 -11.24
C TRP A 145 -2.02 7.56 -9.85
N LEU A 146 -1.21 7.45 -8.79
CA LEU A 146 -1.67 7.57 -7.40
C LEU A 146 -2.20 8.97 -7.07
N ASP A 147 -1.74 10.02 -7.76
CA ASP A 147 -2.31 11.37 -7.62
C ASP A 147 -3.78 11.44 -8.10
N LYS A 148 -4.18 10.55 -9.01
CA LYS A 148 -5.50 10.51 -9.63
C LYS A 148 -6.35 9.31 -9.24
N SER A 149 -5.83 8.40 -8.43
CA SER A 149 -6.52 7.17 -8.06
C SER A 149 -6.28 6.78 -6.61
N LEU A 150 -7.27 6.10 -6.05
CA LEU A 150 -7.18 5.33 -4.82
C LEU A 150 -7.26 3.85 -5.21
N ILE A 151 -6.18 3.12 -4.98
CA ILE A 151 -6.13 1.68 -5.24
C ILE A 151 -6.42 0.95 -3.93
N ILE A 152 -7.34 0.00 -3.97
CA ILE A 152 -7.68 -0.89 -2.85
C ILE A 152 -7.20 -2.27 -3.26
N ILE A 153 -6.30 -2.86 -2.48
CA ILE A 153 -5.79 -4.22 -2.69
C ILE A 153 -6.35 -5.13 -1.60
N ASP A 154 -6.97 -6.23 -2.03
CA ASP A 154 -7.62 -7.24 -1.21
C ASP A 154 -7.06 -8.63 -1.54
#